data_619d9f6473656cece5b432afeb4a9d37
#
_entry.id   619d9f6473656cece5b432afeb4a9d37
#
_cell.length_a   1.000
_cell.length_b   1.000
_cell.length_c   1.000
_cell.angle_alpha   90.00
_cell.angle_beta   90.00
_cell.angle_gamma   90.00
#
_symmetry.space_group_name_H-M   'P 1'
#
loop_
_entity.id
_entity.type
_entity.pdbx_description
1 polymer ?
#
loop_
_entity_poly.entity_id
_entity_poly.type
_entity_poly.pdbx_seq_one_letter_code
_entity_poly.pdbx_strand_id
1 'polypeptide(L)'
;MLRIILRALFRGQSKQRKKRLNVIDDPPFRRERPHRSGSVKGVETISTIDVHSEVIVVESAVPSVSSVEGICYVVDGDTIRIGDLSLRLAGIDAPELDHPWGQKAKWELVKLCKGQIITAKIEPMMSYDRLVATCYLPDGRDLSAEMVRLGLALDWPKFSLGKYAHLEPVGIRKKHWKAAARQRGHMHVFHK
;
A
#
# COMPACT_ATOMS: atom_id res chain seq x y z
N MET A 1 40.64 -20.15 57.14
CA MET A 1 40.64 -21.29 56.21
C MET A 1 39.26 -21.53 55.74
N LEU A 2 38.94 -21.07 54.52
CA LEU A 2 37.83 -21.55 53.65
C LEU A 2 37.83 -20.72 52.37
N ARG A 3 38.86 -20.91 51.59
CA ARG A 3 38.90 -20.46 50.18
C ARG A 3 39.33 -21.69 49.40
N ILE A 4 38.57 -22.12 48.45
CA ILE A 4 38.75 -23.21 47.51
C ILE A 4 37.49 -24.09 47.58
N ILE A 5 36.57 -23.87 46.70
CA ILE A 5 35.66 -24.76 45.96
C ILE A 5 34.53 -23.87 45.37
N LEU A 6 34.81 -23.20 44.26
CA LEU A 6 33.76 -22.75 43.31
C LEU A 6 34.41 -22.44 41.96
N ARG A 7 35.02 -23.45 41.35
CA ARG A 7 35.54 -23.36 39.99
C ARG A 7 35.34 -24.69 39.28
N ALA A 8 34.13 -25.08 39.01
CA ALA A 8 33.85 -26.18 38.08
C ALA A 8 32.36 -26.35 37.80
N LEU A 9 31.64 -25.34 37.32
CA LEU A 9 30.26 -25.53 36.79
C LEU A 9 29.87 -24.45 35.77
N PHE A 10 30.78 -24.15 34.85
CA PHE A 10 30.37 -23.38 33.64
C PHE A 10 31.23 -23.79 32.43
N ARG A 11 31.06 -25.04 32.00
CA ARG A 11 31.53 -25.52 30.70
C ARG A 11 30.40 -26.28 30.05
N GLY A 12 29.57 -25.58 29.30
CA GLY A 12 28.46 -26.17 28.58
C GLY A 12 27.66 -25.14 27.80
N GLN A 13 28.31 -24.15 27.17
CA GLN A 13 27.65 -23.34 26.21
C GLN A 13 27.65 -24.06 24.86
N SER A 14 26.55 -24.72 24.56
CA SER A 14 26.24 -25.23 23.24
C SER A 14 26.19 -24.07 22.26
N LYS A 15 27.07 -24.11 21.25
CA LYS A 15 27.01 -23.25 20.06
C LYS A 15 25.65 -23.43 19.38
N GLN A 16 24.72 -22.53 19.65
CA GLN A 16 23.52 -22.38 18.83
C GLN A 16 23.97 -21.91 17.46
N ARG A 17 23.94 -22.82 16.51
CA ARG A 17 24.08 -22.54 15.07
C ARG A 17 23.00 -21.54 14.69
N LYS A 18 23.36 -20.30 14.37
CA LYS A 18 22.49 -19.36 13.68
C LYS A 18 22.09 -20.00 12.34
N LYS A 19 20.86 -20.51 12.25
CA LYS A 19 20.24 -20.85 10.97
C LYS A 19 20.15 -19.55 10.16
N ARG A 20 20.96 -19.45 9.11
CA ARG A 20 20.75 -18.43 8.07
C ARG A 20 19.38 -18.72 7.49
N LEU A 21 18.46 -17.79 7.65
CA LEU A 21 17.24 -17.73 6.85
C LEU A 21 17.70 -17.53 5.41
N ASN A 22 17.40 -18.48 4.55
CA ASN A 22 17.52 -18.31 3.11
C ASN A 22 16.62 -17.14 2.72
N VAL A 23 17.25 -16.04 2.36
CA VAL A 23 16.60 -14.99 1.59
C VAL A 23 16.27 -15.65 0.26
N ILE A 24 15.00 -15.80 -0.03
CA ILE A 24 14.53 -16.17 -1.35
C ILE A 24 14.84 -14.96 -2.22
N ASP A 25 15.87 -15.07 -3.04
CA ASP A 25 16.19 -14.07 -4.06
C ASP A 25 15.02 -13.97 -5.02
N ASP A 26 14.40 -12.81 -5.09
CA ASP A 26 13.42 -12.49 -6.10
C ASP A 26 14.09 -12.58 -7.49
N PRO A 27 13.48 -13.25 -8.48
CA PRO A 27 14.01 -13.25 -9.81
C PRO A 27 14.00 -11.82 -10.38
N PRO A 28 15.04 -11.41 -11.13
CA PRO A 28 15.13 -10.07 -11.69
C PRO A 28 13.99 -9.85 -12.69
N PHE A 29 13.19 -8.82 -12.42
CA PHE A 29 12.12 -8.33 -13.30
C PHE A 29 12.72 -7.94 -14.65
N ARG A 30 12.52 -8.79 -15.65
CA ARG A 30 12.94 -8.55 -17.04
C ARG A 30 12.01 -7.50 -17.64
N ARG A 31 12.50 -6.27 -17.84
CA ARG A 31 11.81 -5.25 -18.63
C ARG A 31 11.76 -5.71 -20.09
N GLU A 32 10.63 -6.17 -20.55
CA GLU A 32 10.37 -6.32 -21.98
C GLU A 32 10.18 -4.94 -22.60
N ARG A 33 10.98 -4.67 -23.62
CA ARG A 33 10.83 -3.44 -24.43
C ARG A 33 9.60 -3.60 -25.32
N PRO A 34 8.79 -2.55 -25.52
CA PRO A 34 7.68 -2.62 -26.44
C PRO A 34 8.20 -2.79 -27.87
N HIS A 35 7.71 -3.79 -28.57
CA HIS A 35 7.94 -4.00 -29.99
C HIS A 35 7.37 -2.83 -30.80
N ARG A 36 8.23 -2.33 -31.66
CA ARG A 36 7.97 -1.27 -32.63
C ARG A 36 7.24 -1.86 -33.85
N SER A 37 6.28 -1.06 -34.35
CA SER A 37 5.82 -0.94 -35.71
C SER A 37 4.78 -1.90 -36.26
N GLY A 38 3.79 -1.28 -36.78
CA GLY A 38 2.96 -1.70 -37.89
C GLY A 38 2.34 -0.47 -38.50
N SER A 39 3.03 0.06 -39.53
CA SER A 39 2.47 1.09 -40.41
C SER A 39 1.32 0.48 -41.19
N VAL A 40 0.12 1.03 -41.03
CA VAL A 40 -1.00 0.73 -41.93
C VAL A 40 -1.34 2.03 -42.68
N LYS A 41 -0.96 2.02 -43.96
CA LYS A 41 -1.49 2.94 -44.98
C LYS A 41 -2.90 2.45 -45.37
N GLY A 42 -3.86 3.35 -45.47
CA GLY A 42 -5.16 3.06 -45.98
C GLY A 42 -6.08 4.27 -45.79
N VAL A 43 -5.96 5.25 -46.70
CA VAL A 43 -6.93 6.32 -46.82
C VAL A 43 -8.03 5.77 -47.73
N GLU A 44 -9.20 5.50 -47.18
CA GLU A 44 -10.43 5.38 -47.96
C GLU A 44 -11.35 6.57 -47.67
N THR A 45 -11.58 7.32 -48.74
CA THR A 45 -12.57 8.39 -48.82
C THR A 45 -13.96 7.79 -48.70
N ILE A 46 -14.67 8.14 -47.63
CA ILE A 46 -16.08 7.79 -47.48
C ILE A 46 -16.92 9.00 -47.84
N SER A 47 -17.71 8.79 -48.88
CA SER A 47 -18.74 9.68 -49.41
C SER A 47 -19.81 10.01 -48.35
N THR A 48 -20.21 11.26 -48.35
CA THR A 48 -21.31 11.84 -47.56
C THR A 48 -22.59 11.04 -47.71
N ILE A 49 -23.12 10.51 -46.64
CA ILE A 49 -24.50 10.04 -46.55
C ILE A 49 -25.17 10.88 -45.46
N ASP A 50 -26.10 11.71 -45.90
CA ASP A 50 -27.05 12.43 -45.08
C ASP A 50 -28.07 11.43 -44.54
N VAL A 51 -28.04 11.17 -43.23
CA VAL A 51 -29.11 10.42 -42.56
C VAL A 51 -29.41 11.11 -41.24
N HIS A 52 -30.58 11.60 -41.08
CA HIS A 52 -31.24 11.83 -39.82
C HIS A 52 -31.17 10.54 -39.01
N SER A 53 -30.21 10.43 -38.12
CA SER A 53 -30.12 9.31 -37.18
C SER A 53 -29.92 9.88 -35.81
N GLU A 54 -30.87 9.54 -34.95
CA GLU A 54 -30.74 9.65 -33.50
C GLU A 54 -29.36 9.13 -33.07
N VAL A 55 -28.59 10.01 -32.44
CA VAL A 55 -27.33 9.61 -31.81
C VAL A 55 -27.69 8.69 -30.66
N ILE A 56 -27.73 7.40 -30.92
CA ILE A 56 -27.74 6.41 -29.85
C ILE A 56 -26.36 6.54 -29.17
N VAL A 57 -26.30 7.31 -28.10
CA VAL A 57 -25.15 7.27 -27.18
C VAL A 57 -25.18 5.89 -26.54
N VAL A 58 -24.48 4.95 -27.19
CA VAL A 58 -24.15 3.67 -26.50
C VAL A 58 -23.14 4.04 -25.43
N GLU A 59 -23.67 4.37 -24.27
CA GLU A 59 -22.87 4.47 -23.05
C GLU A 59 -22.32 3.08 -22.84
N SER A 60 -21.12 2.83 -23.35
CA SER A 60 -20.37 1.64 -23.04
C SER A 60 -20.09 1.69 -21.54
N ALA A 61 -20.93 1.01 -20.77
CA ALA A 61 -20.67 0.74 -19.36
C ALA A 61 -19.36 -0.04 -19.29
N VAL A 62 -18.26 0.68 -19.16
CA VAL A 62 -16.99 0.08 -18.72
C VAL A 62 -17.33 -0.58 -17.39
N PRO A 63 -17.18 -1.90 -17.23
CA PRO A 63 -17.43 -2.54 -15.95
C PRO A 63 -16.49 -1.90 -14.95
N SER A 64 -17.01 -0.98 -14.15
CA SER A 64 -16.27 -0.39 -13.06
C SER A 64 -16.05 -1.51 -12.06
N VAL A 65 -14.81 -2.00 -11.95
CA VAL A 65 -14.44 -2.93 -10.89
C VAL A 65 -14.66 -2.19 -9.58
N SER A 66 -15.81 -2.48 -8.95
CA SER A 66 -16.19 -1.82 -7.70
C SER A 66 -15.52 -2.44 -6.47
N SER A 67 -15.06 -3.68 -6.59
CA SER A 67 -14.37 -4.41 -5.52
C SER A 67 -13.45 -5.50 -6.08
N VAL A 68 -12.39 -5.82 -5.34
CA VAL A 68 -11.47 -6.93 -5.60
C VAL A 68 -11.14 -7.64 -4.30
N GLU A 69 -10.96 -8.95 -4.37
CA GLU A 69 -10.59 -9.78 -3.23
C GLU A 69 -9.37 -10.63 -3.55
N GLY A 70 -8.52 -10.82 -2.57
CA GLY A 70 -7.35 -11.68 -2.72
C GLY A 70 -6.32 -11.53 -1.63
N ILE A 71 -5.31 -12.40 -1.69
CA ILE A 71 -4.10 -12.23 -0.89
C ILE A 71 -3.35 -11.02 -1.42
N CYS A 72 -2.92 -10.15 -0.52
CA CYS A 72 -2.21 -8.95 -0.91
C CYS A 72 -0.71 -9.01 -0.62
N TYR A 73 0.06 -8.26 -1.41
CA TYR A 73 1.44 -7.90 -1.13
C TYR A 73 1.49 -6.46 -0.61
N VAL A 74 2.18 -6.22 0.50
CA VAL A 74 2.31 -4.88 1.09
C VAL A 74 3.53 -4.17 0.52
N VAL A 75 3.31 -3.04 -0.13
CA VAL A 75 4.36 -2.20 -0.73
C VAL A 75 4.98 -1.29 0.35
N ASP A 76 4.15 -0.54 1.05
CA ASP A 76 4.53 0.38 2.12
C ASP A 76 3.43 0.49 3.20
N GLY A 77 3.44 1.52 4.04
CA GLY A 77 2.51 1.65 5.18
C GLY A 77 1.07 1.99 4.81
N ASP A 78 0.80 2.40 3.56
CA ASP A 78 -0.54 2.74 3.07
C ASP A 78 -0.83 2.21 1.65
N THR A 79 0.02 1.31 1.13
CA THR A 79 -0.11 0.77 -0.23
C THR A 79 0.02 -0.75 -0.23
N ILE A 80 -0.97 -1.42 -0.82
CA ILE A 80 -0.98 -2.87 -1.04
C ILE A 80 -1.17 -3.20 -2.52
N ARG A 81 -0.87 -4.43 -2.91
CA ARG A 81 -1.19 -4.97 -4.25
C ARG A 81 -2.02 -6.24 -4.10
N ILE A 82 -3.07 -6.35 -4.91
CA ILE A 82 -3.85 -7.58 -5.08
C ILE A 82 -3.79 -7.94 -6.56
N GLY A 83 -3.12 -9.04 -6.89
CA GLY A 83 -2.76 -9.35 -8.28
C GLY A 83 -1.92 -8.22 -8.89
N ASP A 84 -2.35 -7.70 -10.04
CA ASP A 84 -1.67 -6.59 -10.73
C ASP A 84 -2.15 -5.20 -10.29
N LEU A 85 -3.17 -5.12 -9.45
CA LEU A 85 -3.73 -3.85 -9.00
C LEU A 85 -2.94 -3.28 -7.83
N SER A 86 -2.45 -2.04 -7.99
CA SER A 86 -1.84 -1.26 -6.92
C SER A 86 -2.91 -0.40 -6.25
N LEU A 87 -3.10 -0.59 -4.95
CA LEU A 87 -4.19 -0.02 -4.16
C LEU A 87 -3.62 0.83 -3.02
N ARG A 88 -4.01 2.10 -2.97
CA ARG A 88 -3.73 2.98 -1.84
C ARG A 88 -4.88 2.89 -0.85
N LEU A 89 -4.57 2.67 0.43
CA LEU A 89 -5.55 2.67 1.50
C LEU A 89 -6.22 4.04 1.63
N ALA A 90 -7.55 4.05 1.57
CA ALA A 90 -8.34 5.27 1.55
C ALA A 90 -8.20 6.08 2.87
N GLY A 91 -8.09 7.40 2.73
CA GLY A 91 -8.26 8.35 3.82
C GLY A 91 -7.14 8.42 4.85
N ILE A 92 -6.01 7.75 4.64
CA ILE A 92 -4.87 7.78 5.55
C ILE A 92 -3.56 8.21 4.87
N ASP A 93 -2.57 8.52 5.70
CA ASP A 93 -1.22 8.89 5.27
C ASP A 93 -0.19 8.26 6.21
N ALA A 94 0.54 7.27 5.73
CA ALA A 94 1.62 6.62 6.46
C ALA A 94 2.97 7.31 6.21
N PRO A 95 3.94 7.20 7.12
CA PRO A 95 5.31 7.63 6.85
C PRO A 95 5.92 6.84 5.69
N GLU A 96 6.65 7.53 4.81
CA GLU A 96 7.41 6.91 3.72
C GLU A 96 8.47 5.95 4.26
N LEU A 97 8.91 4.99 3.44
CA LEU A 97 9.83 3.92 3.87
C LEU A 97 11.19 4.42 4.37
N ASP A 98 11.67 5.53 3.84
CA ASP A 98 12.91 6.22 4.23
C ASP A 98 12.74 7.16 5.42
N HIS A 99 11.50 7.39 5.86
CA HIS A 99 11.20 8.18 7.04
C HIS A 99 11.20 7.33 8.31
N PRO A 100 11.45 7.95 9.48
CA PRO A 100 11.24 7.28 10.75
C PRO A 100 9.83 6.67 10.83
N TRP A 101 9.72 5.43 11.26
CA TRP A 101 8.49 4.64 11.37
C TRP A 101 7.91 4.06 10.07
N GLY A 102 8.39 4.44 8.88
CA GLY A 102 7.90 3.91 7.61
C GLY A 102 8.03 2.39 7.51
N GLN A 103 9.23 1.87 7.82
CA GLN A 103 9.46 0.43 7.87
C GLN A 103 8.56 -0.27 8.89
N LYS A 104 8.34 0.35 10.07
CA LYS A 104 7.45 -0.21 11.08
C LYS A 104 6.02 -0.25 10.59
N ALA A 105 5.54 0.82 9.94
CA ALA A 105 4.20 0.88 9.35
C ALA A 105 4.00 -0.25 8.32
N LYS A 106 4.95 -0.42 7.39
CA LYS A 106 4.93 -1.52 6.42
C LYS A 106 4.82 -2.88 7.11
N TRP A 107 5.70 -3.18 8.07
CA TRP A 107 5.73 -4.51 8.69
C TRP A 107 4.51 -4.80 9.55
N GLU A 108 3.90 -3.81 10.18
CA GLU A 108 2.64 -4.02 10.89
C GLU A 108 1.48 -4.27 9.92
N LEU A 109 1.43 -3.56 8.78
CA LEU A 109 0.45 -3.85 7.74
C LEU A 109 0.65 -5.26 7.16
N VAL A 110 1.90 -5.71 6.96
CA VAL A 110 2.21 -7.10 6.59
C VAL A 110 1.65 -8.09 7.61
N LYS A 111 1.80 -7.83 8.90
CA LYS A 111 1.26 -8.72 9.95
C LYS A 111 -0.26 -8.80 9.91
N LEU A 112 -0.94 -7.66 9.71
CA LEU A 112 -2.39 -7.61 9.58
C LEU A 112 -2.90 -8.42 8.39
N CYS A 113 -2.20 -8.33 7.26
CA CYS A 113 -2.62 -8.95 6.00
C CYS A 113 -2.14 -10.40 5.83
N LYS A 114 -1.16 -10.86 6.62
CA LYS A 114 -0.50 -12.16 6.41
C LYS A 114 -1.48 -13.33 6.46
N GLY A 115 -1.60 -14.05 5.33
CA GLY A 115 -2.49 -15.20 5.21
C GLY A 115 -3.98 -14.86 5.20
N GLN A 116 -4.33 -13.57 5.06
CA GLN A 116 -5.72 -13.09 5.01
C GLN A 116 -6.12 -12.79 3.56
N ILE A 117 -7.37 -13.06 3.22
CA ILE A 117 -8.00 -12.56 2.00
C ILE A 117 -8.51 -11.16 2.29
N ILE A 118 -8.00 -10.17 1.56
CA ILE A 118 -8.37 -8.77 1.73
C ILE A 118 -9.45 -8.42 0.72
N THR A 119 -10.54 -7.83 1.19
CA THR A 119 -11.59 -7.27 0.35
C THR A 119 -11.34 -5.77 0.18
N ALA A 120 -11.04 -5.32 -1.04
CA ALA A 120 -10.82 -3.92 -1.35
C ALA A 120 -12.01 -3.36 -2.15
N LYS A 121 -12.69 -2.35 -1.59
CA LYS A 121 -13.73 -1.57 -2.29
C LYS A 121 -13.08 -0.37 -2.95
N ILE A 122 -13.12 -0.33 -4.29
CA ILE A 122 -12.47 0.70 -5.09
C ILE A 122 -13.28 2.00 -4.98
N GLU A 123 -12.60 3.08 -4.65
CA GLU A 123 -13.15 4.44 -4.63
C GLU A 123 -13.09 5.05 -6.04
N PRO A 124 -14.02 5.95 -6.43
CA PRO A 124 -14.00 6.60 -7.73
C PRO A 124 -12.93 7.71 -7.81
N MET A 125 -11.75 7.44 -7.30
CA MET A 125 -10.61 8.35 -7.28
C MET A 125 -9.30 7.62 -7.46
N MET A 126 -8.31 8.35 -7.98
CA MET A 126 -6.96 7.86 -8.15
C MET A 126 -5.96 8.68 -7.34
N SER A 127 -4.89 8.03 -6.92
CA SER A 127 -3.74 8.65 -6.28
C SER A 127 -2.49 8.32 -7.10
N TYR A 128 -2.09 9.25 -7.95
CA TYR A 128 -1.08 9.04 -9.00
C TYR A 128 -1.52 7.90 -9.93
N ASP A 129 -0.76 6.81 -10.00
CA ASP A 129 -1.01 5.59 -10.79
C ASP A 129 -1.69 4.46 -9.99
N ARG A 130 -2.13 4.74 -8.75
CA ARG A 130 -2.76 3.77 -7.85
C ARG A 130 -4.26 4.05 -7.72
N LEU A 131 -5.05 2.98 -7.69
CA LEU A 131 -6.45 3.06 -7.30
C LEU A 131 -6.52 3.33 -5.78
N VAL A 132 -7.49 4.12 -5.37
CA VAL A 132 -7.80 4.32 -3.95
C VAL A 132 -8.85 3.30 -3.55
N ALA A 133 -8.66 2.63 -2.42
CA ALA A 133 -9.60 1.61 -1.95
C ALA A 133 -9.73 1.61 -0.43
N THR A 134 -10.95 1.39 0.05
CA THR A 134 -11.19 1.00 1.44
C THR A 134 -11.04 -0.51 1.55
N CYS A 135 -10.06 -0.97 2.31
CA CYS A 135 -9.66 -2.38 2.41
C CYS A 135 -10.04 -2.99 3.75
N TYR A 136 -10.62 -4.19 3.70
CA TYR A 136 -11.14 -4.89 4.87
C TYR A 136 -10.47 -6.25 5.07
N LEU A 137 -10.24 -6.59 6.33
CA LEU A 137 -9.92 -7.93 6.78
C LEU A 137 -11.16 -8.84 6.70
N PRO A 138 -11.00 -10.19 6.73
CA PRO A 138 -12.14 -11.12 6.71
C PRO A 138 -13.12 -10.95 7.88
N ASP A 139 -12.65 -10.40 8.99
CA ASP A 139 -13.48 -10.09 10.16
C ASP A 139 -14.20 -8.73 10.07
N GLY A 140 -14.09 -8.04 8.94
CA GLY A 140 -14.73 -6.75 8.66
C GLY A 140 -13.96 -5.54 9.18
N ARG A 141 -12.80 -5.68 9.83
CA ARG A 141 -11.99 -4.54 10.26
C ARG A 141 -11.41 -3.81 9.05
N ASP A 142 -11.50 -2.49 9.08
CA ASP A 142 -10.93 -1.58 8.08
C ASP A 142 -9.42 -1.42 8.33
N LEU A 143 -8.59 -1.76 7.33
CA LEU A 143 -7.13 -1.67 7.43
C LEU A 143 -6.65 -0.24 7.71
N SER A 144 -7.30 0.78 7.12
CA SER A 144 -6.99 2.18 7.40
C SER A 144 -7.22 2.51 8.87
N ALA A 145 -8.35 2.07 9.43
CA ALA A 145 -8.67 2.28 10.84
C ALA A 145 -7.65 1.60 11.77
N GLU A 146 -7.24 0.36 11.44
CA GLU A 146 -6.25 -0.37 12.24
C GLU A 146 -4.88 0.34 12.21
N MET A 147 -4.42 0.80 11.04
CA MET A 147 -3.15 1.51 10.91
C MET A 147 -3.14 2.83 11.70
N VAL A 148 -4.25 3.58 11.70
CA VAL A 148 -4.38 4.80 12.50
C VAL A 148 -4.42 4.47 13.99
N ARG A 149 -5.19 3.47 14.42
CA ARG A 149 -5.28 3.04 15.82
C ARG A 149 -3.93 2.60 16.40
N LEU A 150 -3.13 1.92 15.60
CA LEU A 150 -1.76 1.52 15.94
C LEU A 150 -0.77 2.70 15.97
N GLY A 151 -1.19 3.89 15.56
CA GLY A 151 -0.34 5.07 15.45
C GLY A 151 0.77 4.89 14.40
N LEU A 152 0.46 4.28 13.27
CA LEU A 152 1.36 4.00 12.16
C LEU A 152 0.96 4.73 10.88
N ALA A 153 -0.22 5.33 10.86
CA ALA A 153 -0.67 6.27 9.87
C ALA A 153 -1.43 7.42 10.55
N LEU A 154 -1.59 8.52 9.84
CA LEU A 154 -2.44 9.64 10.24
C LEU A 154 -3.73 9.61 9.43
N ASP A 155 -4.84 10.01 10.05
CA ASP A 155 -6.03 10.39 9.31
C ASP A 155 -5.71 11.54 8.36
N TRP A 156 -6.19 11.46 7.11
CA TRP A 156 -6.05 12.57 6.16
C TRP A 156 -7.41 13.22 5.90
N PRO A 157 -7.80 14.25 6.67
CA PRO A 157 -9.15 14.81 6.64
C PRO A 157 -9.65 15.25 5.27
N LYS A 158 -8.75 15.67 4.39
CA LYS A 158 -9.09 16.03 3.00
C LYS A 158 -9.74 14.88 2.23
N PHE A 159 -9.40 13.62 2.54
CA PHE A 159 -9.86 12.43 1.82
C PHE A 159 -10.75 11.53 2.68
N SER A 160 -10.55 11.53 3.99
CA SER A 160 -11.34 10.74 4.94
C SER A 160 -12.57 11.44 5.46
N LEU A 161 -12.64 12.77 5.29
CA LEU A 161 -13.60 13.66 5.97
C LEU A 161 -13.53 13.54 7.50
N GLY A 162 -12.35 13.17 8.04
CA GLY A 162 -12.13 12.98 9.48
C GLY A 162 -12.59 11.62 10.01
N LYS A 163 -12.91 10.67 9.15
CA LYS A 163 -13.42 9.33 9.53
C LYS A 163 -12.56 8.64 10.59
N TYR A 164 -11.24 8.77 10.49
CA TYR A 164 -10.29 8.07 11.37
C TYR A 164 -9.67 8.97 12.45
N ALA A 165 -9.98 10.27 12.48
CA ALA A 165 -9.35 11.23 13.40
C ALA A 165 -9.46 10.84 14.87
N HIS A 166 -10.61 10.28 15.28
CA HIS A 166 -10.88 9.83 16.65
C HIS A 166 -10.06 8.59 17.07
N LEU A 167 -9.42 7.89 16.12
CA LEU A 167 -8.57 6.72 16.36
C LEU A 167 -7.10 7.11 16.55
N GLU A 168 -6.73 8.35 16.27
CA GLU A 168 -5.35 8.80 16.41
C GLU A 168 -4.90 8.80 17.87
N PRO A 169 -3.80 8.08 18.22
CA PRO A 169 -3.21 8.17 19.54
C PRO A 169 -2.72 9.59 19.86
N VAL A 170 -2.81 9.99 21.13
CA VAL A 170 -2.35 11.30 21.59
C VAL A 170 -0.90 11.55 21.19
N GLY A 171 -0.63 12.70 20.58
CA GLY A 171 0.72 13.11 20.17
C GLY A 171 1.24 12.47 18.88
N ILE A 172 0.46 11.64 18.20
CA ILE A 172 0.89 10.91 17.00
C ILE A 172 1.32 11.86 15.86
N ARG A 173 0.66 13.01 15.70
CA ARG A 173 1.00 14.02 14.68
C ARG A 173 2.36 14.68 14.92
N LYS A 174 2.84 14.75 16.18
CA LYS A 174 4.23 15.16 16.49
C LYS A 174 5.22 14.09 16.09
N LYS A 175 4.90 12.83 16.34
CA LYS A 175 5.71 11.67 15.97
C LYS A 175 5.85 11.54 14.44
N HIS A 176 4.76 11.69 13.69
CA HIS A 176 4.72 11.65 12.24
C HIS A 176 4.69 13.06 11.63
N TRP A 177 5.56 13.94 12.14
CA TRP A 177 5.56 15.35 11.77
C TRP A 177 5.72 15.60 10.27
N LYS A 178 6.47 14.75 9.54
CA LYS A 178 6.63 14.84 8.09
C LYS A 178 5.30 14.58 7.38
N ALA A 179 4.62 13.48 7.66
CA ALA A 179 3.29 13.19 7.12
C ALA A 179 2.30 14.32 7.46
N ALA A 180 2.30 14.79 8.72
CA ALA A 180 1.48 15.92 9.13
C ALA A 180 1.82 17.23 8.39
N ALA A 181 3.08 17.48 8.04
CA ALA A 181 3.50 18.63 7.23
C ALA A 181 3.02 18.51 5.78
N ARG A 182 3.14 17.31 5.18
CA ARG A 182 2.64 16.99 3.84
C ARG A 182 1.15 17.28 3.73
N GLN A 183 0.35 16.82 4.69
CA GLN A 183 -1.10 17.07 4.73
C GLN A 183 -1.47 18.56 4.78
N ARG A 184 -0.60 19.40 5.35
CA ARG A 184 -0.75 20.86 5.38
C ARG A 184 -0.16 21.57 4.17
N GLY A 185 0.36 20.83 3.17
CA GLY A 185 0.97 21.39 1.96
C GLY A 185 2.41 21.93 2.16
N HIS A 186 3.05 21.64 3.28
CA HIS A 186 4.42 22.07 3.57
C HIS A 186 5.47 21.17 2.88
N MET A 187 5.47 21.13 1.55
CA MET A 187 6.32 20.23 0.77
C MET A 187 7.82 20.50 0.85
N HIS A 188 8.22 21.74 1.21
CA HIS A 188 9.63 22.13 1.36
C HIS A 188 10.39 21.30 2.42
N VAL A 189 9.69 20.62 3.30
CA VAL A 189 10.28 19.77 4.36
C VAL A 189 10.95 18.51 3.79
N PHE A 190 10.67 18.15 2.53
CA PHE A 190 11.14 16.94 1.87
C PHE A 190 12.32 17.16 0.93
N HIS A 191 12.71 18.42 0.70
CA HIS A 191 13.78 18.81 -0.21
C HIS A 191 15.07 19.23 0.54
N LYS A 192 15.53 18.39 1.47
CA LYS A 192 16.87 18.56 2.09
C LYS A 192 17.72 17.35 1.86
#